data_1d9a5a81d60b7f166d41556aa98828af
#
_entry.id   1d9a5a81d60b7f166d41556aa98828af
#
_cell.length_a   1.000
_cell.length_b   1.000
_cell.length_c   1.000
_cell.angle_alpha   90.00
_cell.angle_beta   90.00
_cell.angle_gamma   90.00
#
_symmetry.space_group_name_H-M   'P 1'
#
loop_
_entity.id
_entity.type
_entity.pdbx_description
1 polymer ?
#
loop_
_entity_poly.entity_id
_entity_poly.type
_entity_poly.pdbx_seq_one_letter_code
_entity_poly.pdbx_strand_id
1 'polypeptide(L)'
;PLLLLYQPETVWDVIAEIPSTFWTPYFEIAPLKKKEDAQAYIDKAEHRAFLGERTQLTQSWELGACNLESLIHELNWYRSYKTDYEQLCIKQANRISAKGHIAARDAFYGGASELEIALAFQQTCQQTEDQLAFPSTIAINQHAAILHYWGRDTNRLPKDKRHSFLIDAGATYNGYASDTCRTYGYRDGLFTDMVTALDLVQRGIGSQLKVGSCYAESADRAMRQLAVLLKDFGIVNLDPDSVLELDIIKYFMPHNVSHFLGLQVHDVGGNQADVTGAKIDPEQPKHKMKRTIEANQILTVEPGIYFINSLMKSLAQSEHRNIIGWDRIDQLLPYGGMRIEDNILITPDGPVNFTRQAFDEIDT
;
A
#
# COMPACT_ATOMS: atom_id res chain seq x y z
N PRO A 1 -29.95 10.60 12.21
CA PRO A 1 -28.89 10.87 13.19
C PRO A 1 -28.40 12.31 13.10
N LEU A 2 -28.00 12.89 14.25
CA LEU A 2 -27.43 14.23 14.33
C LEU A 2 -25.90 14.16 14.23
N LEU A 3 -25.30 14.95 13.34
CA LEU A 3 -23.87 15.15 13.21
C LEU A 3 -23.49 16.55 13.67
N LEU A 4 -22.67 16.66 14.71
CA LEU A 4 -22.11 17.93 15.16
C LEU A 4 -20.81 18.18 14.39
N LEU A 5 -20.75 19.26 13.66
CA LEU A 5 -19.56 19.63 12.90
C LEU A 5 -18.95 20.92 13.45
N TYR A 6 -17.75 20.80 14.00
CA TYR A 6 -17.02 21.99 14.46
C TYR A 6 -16.44 22.75 13.27
N GLN A 7 -16.93 23.96 13.08
CA GLN A 7 -16.51 24.90 12.04
C GLN A 7 -16.18 26.26 12.67
N PRO A 8 -14.98 26.44 13.20
CA PRO A 8 -14.59 27.71 13.83
C PRO A 8 -14.56 28.84 12.79
N GLU A 9 -14.90 30.02 13.21
CA GLU A 9 -14.59 31.22 12.43
C GLU A 9 -13.09 31.48 12.56
N THR A 10 -12.37 31.41 11.43
CA THR A 10 -10.92 31.63 11.38
C THR A 10 -10.56 32.53 10.20
N VAL A 11 -9.51 33.32 10.38
CA VAL A 11 -8.89 34.08 9.29
C VAL A 11 -7.70 33.36 8.67
N TRP A 12 -7.32 32.19 9.23
CA TRP A 12 -6.12 31.44 8.86
C TRP A 12 -6.41 30.27 7.95
N ASP A 13 -7.61 29.70 8.02
CA ASP A 13 -7.94 28.47 7.33
C ASP A 13 -9.18 28.64 6.46
N VAL A 14 -9.23 27.92 5.37
CA VAL A 14 -10.45 27.81 4.55
C VAL A 14 -11.45 26.93 5.27
N ILE A 15 -12.63 27.49 5.57
CA ILE A 15 -13.73 26.71 6.14
C ILE A 15 -14.33 25.86 5.03
N ALA A 16 -14.27 24.53 5.18
CA ALA A 16 -14.88 23.62 4.24
C ALA A 16 -16.41 23.83 4.18
N GLU A 17 -16.95 23.99 2.98
CA GLU A 17 -18.40 23.97 2.79
C GLU A 17 -18.94 22.58 3.12
N ILE A 18 -20.09 22.54 3.81
CA ILE A 18 -20.80 21.28 4.04
C ILE A 18 -21.51 20.91 2.73
N PRO A 19 -21.12 19.81 2.05
CA PRO A 19 -21.80 19.40 0.84
C PRO A 19 -23.24 19.00 1.17
N SER A 20 -24.19 19.88 0.85
CA SER A 20 -25.60 19.67 1.21
C SER A 20 -26.21 18.39 0.61
N THR A 21 -25.63 17.89 -0.50
CA THR A 21 -26.13 16.70 -1.21
C THR A 21 -25.56 15.38 -0.68
N PHE A 22 -24.44 15.40 0.04
CA PHE A 22 -23.75 14.20 0.49
C PHE A 22 -24.16 13.76 1.91
N TRP A 23 -24.14 14.70 2.87
CA TRP A 23 -24.40 14.39 4.28
C TRP A 23 -25.87 14.51 4.67
N THR A 24 -26.56 15.56 4.14
CA THR A 24 -27.92 15.89 4.55
C THR A 24 -29.00 14.85 4.24
N PRO A 25 -28.84 13.93 3.26
CA PRO A 25 -29.77 12.81 3.12
C PRO A 25 -29.72 11.81 4.29
N TYR A 26 -28.60 11.78 5.04
CA TYR A 26 -28.36 10.77 6.07
C TYR A 26 -28.28 11.36 7.48
N PHE A 27 -27.92 12.63 7.60
CA PHE A 27 -27.67 13.30 8.88
C PHE A 27 -28.34 14.66 8.93
N GLU A 28 -28.90 14.99 10.09
CA GLU A 28 -29.10 16.36 10.49
C GLU A 28 -27.76 16.95 10.92
N ILE A 29 -27.30 18.05 10.30
CA ILE A 29 -25.99 18.62 10.57
C ILE A 29 -26.17 19.90 11.40
N ALA A 30 -25.55 19.92 12.59
CA ALA A 30 -25.49 21.10 13.45
C ALA A 30 -24.03 21.66 13.45
N PRO A 31 -23.78 22.78 12.73
CA PRO A 31 -22.46 23.40 12.77
C PRO A 31 -22.24 24.08 14.12
N LEU A 32 -21.10 23.83 14.75
CA LEU A 32 -20.67 24.45 15.98
C LEU A 32 -19.57 25.46 15.71
N LYS A 33 -19.73 26.68 16.19
CA LYS A 33 -18.71 27.74 16.09
C LYS A 33 -17.66 27.65 17.18
N LYS A 34 -18.03 27.15 18.34
CA LYS A 34 -17.13 26.88 19.48
C LYS A 34 -17.22 25.42 19.88
N LYS A 35 -16.09 24.84 20.29
CA LYS A 35 -16.03 23.45 20.75
C LYS A 35 -16.88 23.22 22.01
N GLU A 36 -16.94 24.23 22.87
CA GLU A 36 -17.69 24.22 24.10
C GLU A 36 -19.20 24.05 23.88
N ASP A 37 -19.73 24.50 22.74
CA ASP A 37 -21.14 24.36 22.40
C ASP A 37 -21.57 22.86 22.24
N ALA A 38 -20.62 21.96 22.07
CA ALA A 38 -20.88 20.53 22.01
C ALA A 38 -21.43 19.98 23.34
N GLN A 39 -21.08 20.58 24.49
CA GLN A 39 -21.49 20.11 25.81
C GLN A 39 -23.02 19.93 25.92
N ALA A 40 -23.78 20.89 25.42
CA ALA A 40 -25.24 20.83 25.49
C ALA A 40 -25.88 19.63 24.74
N TYR A 41 -25.18 19.09 23.77
CA TYR A 41 -25.58 17.88 23.02
C TYR A 41 -25.08 16.62 23.73
N ILE A 42 -23.85 16.66 24.23
CA ILE A 42 -23.23 15.55 24.95
C ILE A 42 -24.04 15.20 26.20
N ASP A 43 -24.49 16.23 26.95
CA ASP A 43 -25.27 16.04 28.17
C ASP A 43 -26.61 15.32 27.95
N LYS A 44 -27.17 15.37 26.75
CA LYS A 44 -28.39 14.67 26.36
C LYS A 44 -28.16 13.22 25.88
N ALA A 45 -26.90 12.82 25.65
CA ALA A 45 -26.60 11.47 25.18
C ALA A 45 -26.61 10.47 26.35
N GLU A 46 -27.40 9.42 26.22
CA GLU A 46 -27.49 8.34 27.24
C GLU A 46 -26.23 7.47 27.25
N HIS A 47 -25.66 7.19 26.06
CA HIS A 47 -24.45 6.39 25.88
C HIS A 47 -23.37 7.24 25.24
N ARG A 48 -22.18 7.20 25.81
CA ARG A 48 -21.06 8.04 25.37
C ARG A 48 -19.80 7.18 25.21
N ALA A 49 -19.10 7.42 24.11
CA ALA A 49 -17.77 6.90 23.86
C ALA A 49 -16.93 8.00 23.23
N PHE A 50 -15.65 8.03 23.55
CA PHE A 50 -14.70 8.97 22.98
C PHE A 50 -13.55 8.22 22.33
N LEU A 51 -13.32 8.52 21.05
CA LEU A 51 -12.16 8.04 20.29
C LEU A 51 -11.33 9.25 19.89
N GLY A 52 -10.06 9.26 20.27
CA GLY A 52 -9.15 10.34 19.93
C GLY A 52 -8.22 10.73 21.07
N GLU A 53 -7.56 11.86 20.90
CA GLU A 53 -6.61 12.41 21.86
C GLU A 53 -7.34 13.18 22.98
N ARG A 54 -6.95 12.89 24.23
CA ARG A 54 -7.49 13.62 25.40
C ARG A 54 -6.83 14.99 25.52
N THR A 55 -7.61 16.03 25.24
CA THR A 55 -7.26 17.43 25.53
C THR A 55 -7.91 17.88 26.85
N GLN A 56 -7.52 19.05 27.37
CA GLN A 56 -8.20 19.64 28.54
C GLN A 56 -9.71 19.78 28.32
N LEU A 57 -10.11 20.21 27.11
CA LEU A 57 -11.51 20.36 26.75
C LEU A 57 -12.25 19.02 26.74
N THR A 58 -11.71 17.99 26.07
CA THR A 58 -12.37 16.68 26.00
C THR A 58 -12.41 15.97 27.37
N GLN A 59 -11.50 16.29 28.28
CA GLN A 59 -11.56 15.82 29.67
C GLN A 59 -12.74 16.45 30.43
N SER A 60 -13.06 17.73 30.16
CA SER A 60 -14.19 18.41 30.80
C SER A 60 -15.56 17.93 30.36
N TRP A 61 -15.64 17.20 29.23
CA TRP A 61 -16.91 16.71 28.69
C TRP A 61 -17.45 15.43 29.36
N GLU A 62 -16.72 14.83 30.28
CA GLU A 62 -17.12 13.62 31.00
C GLU A 62 -17.64 12.50 30.07
N LEU A 63 -16.95 12.26 28.96
CA LEU A 63 -17.35 11.33 27.89
C LEU A 63 -17.23 9.85 28.28
N GLY A 64 -16.88 9.54 29.51
CA GLY A 64 -16.72 8.15 29.98
C GLY A 64 -15.43 7.51 29.45
N ALA A 65 -15.53 6.28 28.95
CA ALA A 65 -14.38 5.54 28.46
C ALA A 65 -13.76 6.21 27.23
N CYS A 66 -12.43 6.41 27.25
CA CYS A 66 -11.67 6.94 26.14
C CYS A 66 -10.90 5.81 25.46
N ASN A 67 -11.02 5.77 24.13
CA ASN A 67 -10.31 4.78 23.30
C ASN A 67 -10.57 3.33 23.77
N LEU A 68 -11.84 3.02 24.02
CA LEU A 68 -12.23 1.68 24.46
C LEU A 68 -11.80 0.65 23.41
N GLU A 69 -10.92 -0.27 23.80
CA GLU A 69 -10.32 -1.24 22.88
C GLU A 69 -11.36 -2.07 22.14
N SER A 70 -12.43 -2.52 22.83
CA SER A 70 -13.50 -3.28 22.20
C SER A 70 -14.19 -2.51 21.08
N LEU A 71 -14.45 -1.21 21.27
CA LEU A 71 -15.02 -0.35 20.23
C LEU A 71 -14.05 -0.15 19.07
N ILE A 72 -12.76 0.07 19.37
CA ILE A 72 -11.72 0.21 18.32
C ILE A 72 -11.63 -1.09 17.51
N HIS A 73 -11.63 -2.24 18.16
CA HIS A 73 -11.57 -3.52 17.48
C HIS A 73 -12.78 -3.74 16.59
N GLU A 74 -13.97 -3.44 17.08
CA GLU A 74 -15.21 -3.53 16.29
C GLU A 74 -15.19 -2.62 15.06
N LEU A 75 -14.81 -1.35 15.23
CA LEU A 75 -14.67 -0.40 14.12
C LEU A 75 -13.62 -0.84 13.12
N ASN A 76 -12.46 -1.32 13.58
CA ASN A 76 -11.39 -1.81 12.71
C ASN A 76 -11.82 -3.06 11.93
N TRP A 77 -12.59 -3.93 12.56
CA TRP A 77 -13.15 -5.12 11.91
C TRP A 77 -14.04 -4.73 10.74
N TYR A 78 -15.03 -3.83 10.98
CA TYR A 78 -15.98 -3.41 9.95
C TYR A 78 -15.35 -2.55 8.87
N ARG A 79 -14.32 -1.74 9.17
CA ARG A 79 -13.58 -0.97 8.17
C ARG A 79 -12.85 -1.85 7.14
N SER A 80 -12.57 -3.09 7.45
CA SER A 80 -11.96 -4.02 6.49
C SER A 80 -12.90 -4.34 5.31
N TYR A 81 -14.22 -4.25 5.50
CA TYR A 81 -15.22 -4.45 4.45
C TYR A 81 -15.60 -3.11 3.84
N LYS A 82 -15.31 -2.94 2.55
CA LYS A 82 -15.56 -1.69 1.83
C LYS A 82 -16.97 -1.67 1.27
N THR A 83 -17.72 -0.64 1.63
CA THR A 83 -19.03 -0.35 1.02
C THR A 83 -18.86 -0.03 -0.48
N ASP A 84 -19.95 -0.06 -1.24
CA ASP A 84 -19.92 0.27 -2.68
C ASP A 84 -19.35 1.67 -2.94
N TYR A 85 -19.63 2.63 -2.05
CA TYR A 85 -19.07 3.97 -2.13
C TYR A 85 -17.55 3.97 -1.92
N GLU A 86 -17.04 3.26 -0.92
CA GLU A 86 -15.61 3.15 -0.65
C GLU A 86 -14.88 2.46 -1.80
N GLN A 87 -15.47 1.38 -2.35
CA GLN A 87 -14.94 0.69 -3.52
C GLN A 87 -14.87 1.63 -4.73
N LEU A 88 -15.91 2.45 -4.96
CA LEU A 88 -15.91 3.46 -6.01
C LEU A 88 -14.78 4.48 -5.82
N CYS A 89 -14.60 4.98 -4.59
CA CYS A 89 -13.54 5.95 -4.28
C CYS A 89 -12.15 5.35 -4.54
N ILE A 90 -11.87 4.13 -4.07
CA ILE A 90 -10.59 3.44 -4.29
C ILE A 90 -10.38 3.17 -5.79
N LYS A 91 -11.41 2.78 -6.52
CA LYS A 91 -11.33 2.61 -7.97
C LYS A 91 -10.97 3.92 -8.69
N GLN A 92 -11.56 5.06 -8.27
CA GLN A 92 -11.21 6.37 -8.83
C GLN A 92 -9.78 6.80 -8.46
N ALA A 93 -9.32 6.54 -7.23
CA ALA A 93 -7.95 6.77 -6.82
C ALA A 93 -6.96 5.99 -7.71
N ASN A 94 -7.26 4.72 -8.03
CA ASN A 94 -6.47 3.92 -8.97
C ASN A 94 -6.43 4.51 -10.38
N ARG A 95 -7.55 5.03 -10.89
CA ARG A 95 -7.60 5.69 -12.22
C ARG A 95 -6.74 6.95 -12.28
N ILE A 96 -6.74 7.73 -11.21
CA ILE A 96 -5.89 8.93 -11.10
C ILE A 96 -4.43 8.50 -11.04
N SER A 97 -4.09 7.53 -10.17
CA SER A 97 -2.74 7.02 -9.99
C SER A 97 -2.17 6.41 -11.28
N ALA A 98 -2.95 5.61 -12.01
CA ALA A 98 -2.50 4.97 -13.25
C ALA A 98 -2.04 5.99 -14.30
N LYS A 99 -2.75 7.11 -14.46
CA LYS A 99 -2.34 8.22 -15.34
C LYS A 99 -0.99 8.80 -14.91
N GLY A 100 -0.82 9.04 -13.61
CA GLY A 100 0.43 9.51 -13.03
C GLY A 100 1.59 8.54 -13.27
N HIS A 101 1.36 7.24 -13.09
CA HIS A 101 2.37 6.20 -13.35
C HIS A 101 2.84 6.17 -14.80
N ILE A 102 1.93 6.33 -15.76
CA ILE A 102 2.27 6.42 -17.18
C ILE A 102 3.12 7.65 -17.45
N ALA A 103 2.74 8.82 -16.95
CA ALA A 103 3.52 10.05 -17.08
C ALA A 103 4.93 9.92 -16.46
N ALA A 104 5.02 9.29 -15.28
CA ALA A 104 6.28 9.01 -14.61
C ALA A 104 7.19 8.06 -15.42
N ARG A 105 6.62 6.97 -15.96
CA ARG A 105 7.31 6.04 -16.86
C ARG A 105 7.87 6.77 -18.08
N ASP A 106 7.06 7.57 -18.73
CA ASP A 106 7.43 8.28 -19.95
C ASP A 106 8.51 9.34 -19.68
N ALA A 107 8.43 10.03 -18.52
CA ALA A 107 9.47 10.93 -18.05
C ALA A 107 10.80 10.21 -17.80
N PHE A 108 10.78 9.00 -17.18
CA PHE A 108 11.98 8.18 -17.00
C PHE A 108 12.64 7.82 -18.33
N TYR A 109 11.88 7.32 -19.31
CA TYR A 109 12.42 6.99 -20.64
C TYR A 109 12.88 8.25 -21.39
N GLY A 110 12.23 9.40 -21.17
CA GLY A 110 12.63 10.71 -21.65
C GLY A 110 13.91 11.25 -21.01
N GLY A 111 14.37 10.64 -19.92
CA GLY A 111 15.62 10.98 -19.28
C GLY A 111 15.52 11.98 -18.16
N ALA A 112 14.37 12.14 -17.58
CA ALA A 112 14.14 12.99 -16.42
C ALA A 112 14.90 12.49 -15.18
N SER A 113 15.17 13.40 -14.25
CA SER A 113 15.66 13.12 -12.89
C SER A 113 14.53 12.60 -12.02
N GLU A 114 14.84 12.04 -10.82
CA GLU A 114 13.82 11.58 -9.88
C GLU A 114 12.86 12.70 -9.48
N LEU A 115 13.36 13.91 -9.26
CA LEU A 115 12.50 15.07 -8.97
C LEU A 115 11.55 15.38 -10.13
N GLU A 116 12.05 15.42 -11.36
CA GLU A 116 11.22 15.70 -12.54
C GLU A 116 10.16 14.62 -12.76
N ILE A 117 10.48 13.35 -12.49
CA ILE A 117 9.54 12.24 -12.56
C ILE A 117 8.46 12.39 -11.48
N ALA A 118 8.84 12.74 -10.23
CA ALA A 118 7.89 12.99 -9.16
C ALA A 118 6.92 14.11 -9.50
N LEU A 119 7.43 15.22 -10.07
CA LEU A 119 6.61 16.34 -10.52
C LEU A 119 5.68 15.96 -11.68
N ALA A 120 6.13 15.11 -12.61
CA ALA A 120 5.29 14.61 -13.70
C ALA A 120 4.12 13.75 -13.17
N PHE A 121 4.38 12.90 -12.17
CA PHE A 121 3.35 12.12 -11.47
C PHE A 121 2.32 13.04 -10.80
N GLN A 122 2.76 13.96 -9.95
CA GLN A 122 1.92 14.89 -9.20
C GLN A 122 1.07 15.77 -10.13
N GLN A 123 1.70 16.34 -11.16
CA GLN A 123 1.01 17.19 -12.15
C GLN A 123 -0.09 16.42 -12.88
N THR A 124 0.15 15.17 -13.23
CA THR A 124 -0.81 14.33 -13.94
C THR A 124 -1.95 13.88 -13.02
N CYS A 125 -1.64 13.55 -11.77
CA CYS A 125 -2.64 13.27 -10.74
C CYS A 125 -3.42 14.51 -10.31
N GLN A 126 -2.94 15.73 -10.60
CA GLN A 126 -3.45 17.00 -10.09
C GLN A 126 -3.51 17.04 -8.55
N GLN A 127 -2.49 16.46 -7.91
CA GLN A 127 -2.34 16.40 -6.46
C GLN A 127 -0.93 16.82 -6.05
N THR A 128 -0.85 17.60 -4.98
CA THR A 128 0.42 17.92 -4.33
C THR A 128 0.88 16.75 -3.45
N GLU A 129 2.15 16.73 -3.01
CA GLU A 129 2.72 15.63 -2.22
C GLU A 129 1.91 15.33 -0.95
N ASP A 130 1.36 16.37 -0.30
CA ASP A 130 0.52 16.26 0.90
C ASP A 130 -0.90 15.75 0.62
N GLN A 131 -1.34 15.75 -0.63
CA GLN A 131 -2.63 15.22 -1.08
C GLN A 131 -2.53 13.79 -1.62
N LEU A 132 -1.33 13.31 -1.89
CA LEU A 132 -1.12 11.92 -2.30
C LEU A 132 -1.45 10.95 -1.16
N ALA A 133 -1.62 9.68 -1.51
CA ALA A 133 -1.93 8.63 -0.54
C ALA A 133 -0.80 8.46 0.51
N PHE A 134 0.44 8.63 0.07
CA PHE A 134 1.66 8.57 0.88
C PHE A 134 2.82 9.26 0.15
N PRO A 135 3.92 9.59 0.86
CA PRO A 135 5.14 10.10 0.20
C PRO A 135 5.66 9.08 -0.80
N SER A 136 5.59 9.44 -2.10
CA SER A 136 5.91 8.51 -3.19
C SER A 136 7.38 8.10 -3.21
N THR A 137 7.67 6.85 -3.54
CA THR A 137 9.01 6.36 -3.87
C THR A 137 9.24 6.49 -5.38
N ILE A 138 10.20 7.33 -5.76
CA ILE A 138 10.65 7.54 -7.14
C ILE A 138 12.13 7.18 -7.18
N ALA A 139 12.44 5.96 -7.56
CA ALA A 139 13.77 5.41 -7.37
C ALA A 139 14.40 4.95 -8.69
N ILE A 140 15.49 5.59 -9.08
CA ILE A 140 16.28 5.20 -10.24
C ILE A 140 17.44 4.30 -9.78
N ASN A 141 17.67 3.19 -10.46
CA ASN A 141 18.81 2.30 -10.24
C ASN A 141 18.86 1.75 -8.80
N GLN A 142 20.00 1.88 -8.13
CA GLN A 142 20.25 1.37 -6.78
C GLN A 142 19.34 1.99 -5.72
N HIS A 143 18.74 3.14 -5.95
CA HIS A 143 17.77 3.72 -5.03
C HIS A 143 16.56 2.81 -4.84
N ALA A 144 16.23 1.98 -5.84
CA ALA A 144 15.17 0.97 -5.75
C ALA A 144 15.45 -0.15 -4.71
N ALA A 145 16.67 -0.25 -4.17
CA ALA A 145 17.00 -1.13 -3.05
C ALA A 145 16.67 -0.53 -1.68
N ILE A 146 16.19 0.71 -1.62
CA ILE A 146 15.78 1.40 -0.39
C ILE A 146 14.25 1.40 -0.37
N LEU A 147 13.65 0.56 0.45
CA LEU A 147 12.21 0.28 0.42
C LEU A 147 11.33 1.53 0.63
N HIS A 148 11.76 2.47 1.48
CA HIS A 148 11.13 3.78 1.68
C HIS A 148 12.10 4.88 1.23
N TYR A 149 12.39 4.93 -0.06
CA TYR A 149 13.24 5.97 -0.63
C TYR A 149 12.44 7.25 -0.87
N TRP A 150 12.71 8.26 -0.07
CA TRP A 150 12.08 9.59 -0.17
C TRP A 150 13.00 10.64 -0.78
N GLY A 151 14.18 10.23 -1.27
CA GLY A 151 15.06 11.10 -2.00
C GLY A 151 14.43 11.61 -3.30
N ARG A 152 14.96 12.68 -3.82
CA ARG A 152 14.61 13.26 -5.13
C ARG A 152 15.89 13.80 -5.75
N ASP A 153 16.65 12.91 -6.39
CA ASP A 153 17.83 13.38 -7.11
C ASP A 153 17.41 14.32 -8.23
N THR A 154 18.07 15.47 -8.29
CA THR A 154 17.83 16.51 -9.30
C THR A 154 18.69 16.34 -10.55
N ASN A 155 19.67 15.44 -10.51
CA ASN A 155 20.58 15.21 -11.62
C ASN A 155 19.97 14.23 -12.61
N ARG A 156 20.00 14.60 -13.90
CA ARG A 156 19.64 13.70 -14.99
C ARG A 156 20.81 12.76 -15.27
N LEU A 157 20.55 11.46 -15.16
CA LEU A 157 21.57 10.47 -15.51
C LEU A 157 21.75 10.37 -17.04
N PRO A 158 22.98 10.20 -17.54
CA PRO A 158 23.23 9.89 -18.96
C PRO A 158 22.65 8.49 -19.30
N LYS A 159 22.36 8.26 -20.58
CA LYS A 159 21.68 7.04 -21.07
C LYS A 159 22.39 5.73 -20.69
N ASP A 160 23.72 5.75 -20.64
CA ASP A 160 24.53 4.57 -20.29
C ASP A 160 24.53 4.25 -18.79
N LYS A 161 24.12 5.20 -17.96
CA LYS A 161 23.99 5.05 -16.50
C LYS A 161 22.57 4.80 -16.01
N ARG A 162 21.59 4.75 -16.90
CA ARG A 162 20.20 4.41 -16.55
C ARG A 162 19.99 2.92 -16.72
N HIS A 163 19.59 2.26 -15.64
CA HIS A 163 19.38 0.82 -15.61
C HIS A 163 17.91 0.48 -15.35
N SER A 164 17.32 1.06 -14.31
CA SER A 164 15.99 0.73 -13.82
C SER A 164 15.28 1.95 -13.25
N PHE A 165 13.96 1.83 -13.13
CA PHE A 165 13.10 2.78 -12.45
C PHE A 165 12.03 2.02 -11.68
N LEU A 166 11.92 2.26 -10.38
CA LEU A 166 10.84 1.82 -9.54
C LEU A 166 10.05 3.04 -9.07
N ILE A 167 8.75 3.00 -9.30
CA ILE A 167 7.80 3.96 -8.76
C ILE A 167 6.81 3.22 -7.87
N ASP A 168 6.71 3.67 -6.62
CA ASP A 168 5.72 3.26 -5.66
C ASP A 168 4.98 4.52 -5.20
N ALA A 169 3.76 4.69 -5.69
CA ALA A 169 3.01 5.92 -5.54
C ALA A 169 1.50 5.66 -5.64
N GLY A 170 0.74 6.40 -4.86
CA GLY A 170 -0.70 6.35 -4.85
C GLY A 170 -1.34 7.74 -4.87
N ALA A 171 -2.46 7.85 -5.55
CA ALA A 171 -3.34 9.02 -5.49
C ALA A 171 -4.45 8.81 -4.45
N THR A 172 -5.15 9.87 -4.10
CA THR A 172 -6.35 9.82 -3.27
C THR A 172 -7.59 10.25 -4.03
N TYR A 173 -8.73 9.75 -3.59
CA TYR A 173 -10.03 10.27 -4.02
C TYR A 173 -11.01 10.22 -2.84
N ASN A 174 -11.55 11.38 -2.45
CA ASN A 174 -12.45 11.54 -1.30
C ASN A 174 -11.89 10.89 0.00
N GLY A 175 -10.57 11.00 0.22
CA GLY A 175 -9.89 10.46 1.39
C GLY A 175 -9.50 8.98 1.30
N TYR A 176 -9.88 8.27 0.23
CA TYR A 176 -9.49 6.88 0.00
C TYR A 176 -8.23 6.80 -0.86
N ALA A 177 -7.33 5.90 -0.47
CA ALA A 177 -6.04 5.71 -1.11
C ALA A 177 -6.08 4.70 -2.26
N SER A 178 -5.17 4.87 -3.22
CA SER A 178 -4.63 3.79 -4.04
C SER A 178 -3.19 3.53 -3.64
N ASP A 179 -2.70 2.33 -3.91
CA ASP A 179 -1.33 1.91 -3.67
C ASP A 179 -0.85 1.09 -4.87
N THR A 180 0.14 1.60 -5.57
CA THR A 180 0.56 0.99 -6.83
C THR A 180 2.06 1.08 -6.99
N CYS A 181 2.69 -0.06 -7.24
CA CYS A 181 4.10 -0.10 -7.57
C CYS A 181 4.34 -0.69 -8.96
N ARG A 182 5.24 -0.04 -9.71
CA ARG A 182 5.71 -0.50 -11.02
C ARG A 182 7.22 -0.40 -11.11
N THR A 183 7.82 -1.36 -11.79
CA THR A 183 9.25 -1.36 -12.09
C THR A 183 9.48 -1.47 -13.60
N TYR A 184 10.44 -0.70 -14.10
CA TYR A 184 10.81 -0.62 -15.51
C TYR A 184 12.32 -0.81 -15.67
N GLY A 185 12.74 -1.65 -16.60
CA GLY A 185 14.12 -1.69 -17.09
C GLY A 185 14.30 -0.66 -18.21
N TYR A 186 15.43 0.03 -18.21
CA TYR A 186 15.72 1.02 -19.27
C TYR A 186 16.09 0.36 -20.61
N ARG A 187 16.56 -0.90 -20.57
CA ARG A 187 16.94 -1.70 -21.74
C ARG A 187 16.46 -3.14 -21.54
N ASP A 188 16.26 -3.82 -22.65
CA ASP A 188 16.02 -5.27 -22.64
C ASP A 188 17.20 -6.03 -22.04
N GLY A 189 16.92 -7.16 -21.44
CA GLY A 189 17.90 -8.05 -20.82
C GLY A 189 17.44 -8.66 -19.50
N LEU A 190 18.37 -9.27 -18.78
CA LEU A 190 18.11 -10.04 -17.58
C LEU A 190 17.14 -9.38 -16.58
N PHE A 191 17.35 -8.09 -16.28
CA PHE A 191 16.51 -7.38 -15.31
C PHE A 191 15.06 -7.21 -15.83
N THR A 192 14.91 -6.82 -17.10
CA THR A 192 13.58 -6.64 -17.70
C THR A 192 12.83 -7.96 -17.82
N ASP A 193 13.54 -9.07 -18.11
CA ASP A 193 12.97 -10.41 -18.15
C ASP A 193 12.49 -10.82 -16.74
N MET A 194 13.26 -10.50 -15.69
CA MET A 194 12.86 -10.74 -14.30
C MET A 194 11.64 -9.90 -13.90
N VAL A 195 11.57 -8.63 -14.30
CA VAL A 195 10.40 -7.77 -14.04
C VAL A 195 9.15 -8.35 -14.71
N THR A 196 9.28 -8.82 -15.96
CA THR A 196 8.18 -9.47 -16.68
C THR A 196 7.73 -10.75 -15.98
N ALA A 197 8.66 -11.58 -15.53
CA ALA A 197 8.34 -12.78 -14.78
C ALA A 197 7.69 -12.47 -13.42
N LEU A 198 8.15 -11.43 -12.72
CA LEU A 198 7.53 -10.96 -11.47
C LEU A 198 6.11 -10.44 -11.69
N ASP A 199 5.84 -9.75 -12.81
CA ASP A 199 4.48 -9.29 -13.16
C ASP A 199 3.54 -10.48 -13.35
N LEU A 200 3.99 -11.56 -13.99
CA LEU A 200 3.21 -12.79 -14.13
C LEU A 200 2.93 -13.46 -12.77
N VAL A 201 3.93 -13.51 -11.90
CA VAL A 201 3.77 -14.02 -10.52
C VAL A 201 2.75 -13.19 -9.76
N GLN A 202 2.86 -11.87 -9.79
CA GLN A 202 1.94 -10.96 -9.12
C GLN A 202 0.50 -11.15 -9.60
N ARG A 203 0.28 -11.23 -10.92
CA ARG A 203 -1.05 -11.52 -11.51
C ARG A 203 -1.58 -12.88 -11.07
N GLY A 204 -0.69 -13.89 -11.04
CA GLY A 204 -1.05 -15.23 -10.59
C GLY A 204 -1.49 -15.28 -9.14
N ILE A 205 -0.80 -14.56 -8.24
CA ILE A 205 -1.19 -14.41 -6.83
C ILE A 205 -2.56 -13.73 -6.74
N GLY A 206 -2.70 -12.57 -7.38
CA GLY A 206 -3.95 -11.79 -7.32
C GLY A 206 -5.17 -12.56 -7.84
N SER A 207 -5.02 -13.32 -8.92
CA SER A 207 -6.12 -14.10 -9.51
C SER A 207 -6.57 -15.30 -8.66
N GLN A 208 -5.75 -15.75 -7.71
CA GLN A 208 -6.04 -16.88 -6.83
C GLN A 208 -6.68 -16.48 -5.50
N LEU A 209 -6.81 -15.18 -5.23
CA LEU A 209 -7.49 -14.68 -4.02
C LEU A 209 -8.98 -14.98 -4.12
N LYS A 210 -9.50 -15.74 -3.16
CA LYS A 210 -10.92 -16.16 -3.15
C LYS A 210 -11.51 -16.02 -1.77
N VAL A 211 -12.79 -15.73 -1.71
CA VAL A 211 -13.56 -15.78 -0.46
C VAL A 211 -13.36 -17.13 0.21
N GLY A 212 -13.06 -17.13 1.49
CA GLY A 212 -12.81 -18.32 2.30
C GLY A 212 -11.36 -18.81 2.29
N SER A 213 -10.47 -18.26 1.45
CA SER A 213 -9.04 -18.60 1.48
C SER A 213 -8.36 -17.99 2.72
N CYS A 214 -7.34 -18.68 3.24
CA CYS A 214 -6.47 -18.10 4.24
C CYS A 214 -5.44 -17.17 3.58
N TYR A 215 -5.32 -15.94 4.08
CA TYR A 215 -4.35 -14.99 3.56
C TYR A 215 -2.91 -15.49 3.74
N ALA A 216 -2.57 -16.09 4.89
CA ALA A 216 -1.24 -16.63 5.15
C ALA A 216 -0.82 -17.68 4.10
N GLU A 217 -1.73 -18.58 3.71
CA GLU A 217 -1.46 -19.56 2.66
C GLU A 217 -1.21 -18.92 1.29
N SER A 218 -1.88 -17.79 1.01
CA SER A 218 -1.66 -17.01 -0.22
C SER A 218 -0.29 -16.34 -0.21
N ALA A 219 0.14 -15.84 0.95
CA ALA A 219 1.49 -15.28 1.14
C ALA A 219 2.57 -16.35 1.02
N ASP A 220 2.39 -17.55 1.60
CA ASP A 220 3.32 -18.66 1.46
C ASP A 220 3.47 -19.12 0.00
N ARG A 221 2.35 -19.19 -0.74
CA ARG A 221 2.39 -19.46 -2.19
C ARG A 221 3.16 -18.38 -2.96
N ALA A 222 2.98 -17.10 -2.60
CA ALA A 222 3.72 -16.00 -3.19
C ALA A 222 5.23 -16.14 -2.95
N MET A 223 5.65 -16.41 -1.71
CA MET A 223 7.06 -16.65 -1.37
C MET A 223 7.64 -17.84 -2.13
N ARG A 224 6.86 -18.92 -2.30
CA ARG A 224 7.28 -20.06 -3.12
C ARG A 224 7.49 -19.68 -4.59
N GLN A 225 6.61 -18.90 -5.18
CA GLN A 225 6.76 -18.43 -6.57
C GLN A 225 7.97 -17.49 -6.72
N LEU A 226 8.26 -16.63 -5.74
CA LEU A 226 9.49 -15.85 -5.72
C LEU A 226 10.74 -16.74 -5.62
N ALA A 227 10.71 -17.79 -4.79
CA ALA A 227 11.80 -18.76 -4.72
C ALA A 227 12.04 -19.50 -6.05
N VAL A 228 10.95 -19.79 -6.80
CA VAL A 228 11.06 -20.31 -8.18
C VAL A 228 11.78 -19.31 -9.08
N LEU A 229 11.38 -18.02 -9.05
CA LEU A 229 12.06 -16.98 -9.83
C LEU A 229 13.55 -16.87 -9.48
N LEU A 230 13.91 -16.86 -8.19
CA LEU A 230 15.31 -16.79 -7.77
C LEU A 230 16.13 -17.95 -8.33
N LYS A 231 15.55 -19.16 -8.38
CA LYS A 231 16.17 -20.33 -8.98
C LYS A 231 16.31 -20.22 -10.50
N ASP A 232 15.20 -19.90 -11.18
CA ASP A 232 15.13 -19.91 -12.65
C ASP A 232 16.09 -18.87 -13.26
N PHE A 233 16.28 -17.74 -12.57
CA PHE A 233 17.25 -16.72 -12.96
C PHE A 233 18.68 -16.95 -12.44
N GLY A 234 18.93 -18.08 -11.78
CA GLY A 234 20.26 -18.47 -11.31
C GLY A 234 20.78 -17.61 -10.16
N ILE A 235 19.89 -17.00 -9.36
CA ILE A 235 20.25 -16.20 -8.17
C ILE A 235 20.48 -17.12 -6.97
N VAL A 236 19.66 -18.17 -6.83
CA VAL A 236 19.80 -19.19 -5.78
C VAL A 236 19.81 -20.59 -6.43
N ASN A 237 20.85 -21.37 -6.16
CA ASN A 237 21.04 -22.71 -6.72
C ASN A 237 20.49 -23.81 -5.80
N LEU A 238 19.22 -23.65 -5.40
CA LEU A 238 18.45 -24.61 -4.60
C LEU A 238 17.06 -24.80 -5.20
N ASP A 239 16.39 -25.87 -4.80
CA ASP A 239 14.97 -26.01 -5.06
C ASP A 239 14.15 -25.01 -4.20
N PRO A 240 12.95 -24.60 -4.66
CA PRO A 240 12.17 -23.56 -3.99
C PRO A 240 11.77 -23.89 -2.55
N ASP A 241 11.53 -25.18 -2.23
CA ASP A 241 11.15 -25.60 -0.89
C ASP A 241 12.32 -25.42 0.08
N SER A 242 13.52 -25.83 -0.31
CA SER A 242 14.74 -25.58 0.45
C SER A 242 15.04 -24.09 0.65
N VAL A 243 14.76 -23.23 -0.35
CA VAL A 243 14.89 -21.78 -0.21
C VAL A 243 13.99 -21.23 0.90
N LEU A 244 12.78 -21.76 1.02
CA LEU A 244 11.84 -21.37 2.07
C LEU A 244 12.19 -21.96 3.44
N GLU A 245 12.54 -23.24 3.51
CA GLU A 245 12.93 -23.95 4.75
C GLU A 245 14.15 -23.30 5.41
N LEU A 246 15.14 -22.87 4.61
CA LEU A 246 16.33 -22.19 5.07
C LEU A 246 16.14 -20.69 5.23
N ASP A 247 14.93 -20.19 5.02
CA ASP A 247 14.56 -18.76 5.13
C ASP A 247 15.47 -17.82 4.29
N ILE A 248 15.97 -18.31 3.15
CA ILE A 248 16.84 -17.54 2.24
C ILE A 248 16.05 -16.43 1.57
N ILE A 249 14.74 -16.62 1.37
CA ILE A 249 13.86 -15.66 0.71
C ILE A 249 13.88 -14.28 1.38
N LYS A 250 14.08 -14.19 2.69
CA LYS A 250 14.13 -12.93 3.46
C LYS A 250 15.25 -11.97 3.03
N TYR A 251 16.31 -12.50 2.43
CA TYR A 251 17.41 -11.67 1.92
C TYR A 251 17.03 -10.93 0.64
N PHE A 252 15.98 -11.39 -0.04
CA PHE A 252 15.50 -10.83 -1.31
C PHE A 252 14.13 -10.19 -1.21
N MET A 253 13.28 -10.63 -0.29
CA MET A 253 11.94 -10.13 -0.03
C MET A 253 11.74 -9.87 1.46
N PRO A 254 12.18 -8.70 1.99
CA PRO A 254 12.17 -8.42 3.44
C PRO A 254 10.87 -7.82 3.96
N HIS A 255 9.82 -7.72 3.16
CA HIS A 255 8.51 -7.16 3.57
C HIS A 255 7.35 -8.14 3.30
N ASN A 256 6.13 -7.76 3.70
CA ASN A 256 4.96 -8.58 3.45
C ASN A 256 4.47 -8.44 2.01
N VAL A 257 3.70 -9.42 1.53
CA VAL A 257 3.17 -9.46 0.17
C VAL A 257 1.91 -8.62 0.02
N SER A 258 1.27 -8.20 1.13
CA SER A 258 -0.03 -7.54 1.05
C SER A 258 -0.45 -6.93 2.38
N HIS A 259 -1.35 -5.96 2.30
CA HIS A 259 -2.07 -5.34 3.40
C HIS A 259 -3.46 -4.88 2.93
N PHE A 260 -4.37 -4.57 3.87
CA PHE A 260 -5.62 -3.91 3.53
C PHE A 260 -5.37 -2.48 3.09
N LEU A 261 -6.26 -1.99 2.23
CA LEU A 261 -6.26 -0.64 1.67
C LEU A 261 -7.63 0.02 1.90
N GLY A 262 -7.64 1.31 2.22
CA GLY A 262 -8.88 2.06 2.45
C GLY A 262 -8.66 3.55 2.69
N LEU A 263 -9.16 4.06 3.81
CA LEU A 263 -8.87 5.42 4.30
C LEU A 263 -7.39 5.57 4.69
N GLN A 264 -6.76 4.49 5.09
CA GLN A 264 -5.32 4.42 5.29
C GLN A 264 -4.73 3.53 4.22
N VAL A 265 -3.50 3.82 3.80
CA VAL A 265 -2.75 2.97 2.86
C VAL A 265 -2.55 1.59 3.47
N HIS A 266 -1.95 1.51 4.66
CA HIS A 266 -1.94 0.32 5.49
C HIS A 266 -3.19 0.33 6.39
N ASP A 267 -4.32 -0.15 5.87
CA ASP A 267 -5.59 -0.08 6.59
C ASP A 267 -5.70 -1.13 7.69
N VAL A 268 -6.64 -0.90 8.60
CA VAL A 268 -6.80 -1.64 9.85
C VAL A 268 -7.58 -2.96 9.67
N GLY A 269 -7.57 -3.81 10.69
CA GLY A 269 -8.38 -5.04 10.77
C GLY A 269 -7.70 -6.31 10.25
N GLY A 270 -6.52 -6.21 9.60
CA GLY A 270 -5.85 -7.36 8.98
C GLY A 270 -5.31 -8.42 9.96
N ASN A 271 -5.11 -8.05 11.23
CA ASN A 271 -4.55 -8.93 12.27
C ASN A 271 -5.60 -9.48 13.25
N GLN A 272 -6.89 -9.20 13.01
CA GLN A 272 -7.99 -9.63 13.86
C GLN A 272 -8.54 -10.97 13.37
N ALA A 273 -8.73 -11.92 14.30
CA ALA A 273 -9.42 -13.17 14.05
C ALA A 273 -10.94 -12.99 13.99
N ASP A 274 -11.43 -12.02 14.77
CA ASP A 274 -12.85 -11.72 14.91
C ASP A 274 -13.10 -10.26 15.32
N VAL A 275 -14.36 -9.91 15.47
CA VAL A 275 -14.82 -8.56 15.84
C VAL A 275 -14.34 -8.11 17.22
N THR A 276 -14.00 -9.03 18.11
CA THR A 276 -13.52 -8.70 19.47
C THR A 276 -12.06 -8.25 19.51
N GLY A 277 -11.36 -8.38 18.39
CA GLY A 277 -9.94 -8.03 18.29
C GLY A 277 -9.00 -9.15 18.71
N ALA A 278 -9.52 -10.37 18.86
CA ALA A 278 -8.66 -11.54 19.08
C ALA A 278 -7.58 -11.61 18.00
N LYS A 279 -6.33 -11.75 18.42
CA LYS A 279 -5.19 -11.84 17.49
C LYS A 279 -5.10 -13.25 16.92
N ILE A 280 -4.90 -13.32 15.61
CA ILE A 280 -4.63 -14.59 14.95
C ILE A 280 -3.19 -14.96 15.26
N ASP A 281 -3.01 -16.04 16.02
CA ASP A 281 -1.72 -16.66 16.36
C ASP A 281 -0.57 -15.66 16.63
N PRO A 282 -0.45 -15.18 17.88
CA PRO A 282 0.61 -14.23 18.24
C PRO A 282 2.02 -14.82 18.17
N GLU A 283 2.15 -16.16 18.10
CA GLU A 283 3.44 -16.85 18.09
C GLU A 283 4.01 -17.06 16.67
N GLN A 284 3.23 -16.79 15.62
CA GLN A 284 3.70 -16.84 14.24
C GLN A 284 3.79 -15.43 13.62
N PRO A 285 4.87 -14.69 13.84
CA PRO A 285 5.01 -13.31 13.35
C PRO A 285 5.26 -13.20 11.83
N LYS A 286 5.37 -14.32 11.09
CA LYS A 286 5.78 -14.32 9.68
C LYS A 286 4.87 -13.54 8.73
N HIS A 287 3.58 -13.37 9.07
CA HIS A 287 2.64 -12.64 8.23
C HIS A 287 1.89 -11.60 9.05
N LYS A 288 1.89 -10.35 8.60
CA LYS A 288 1.13 -9.27 9.25
C LYS A 288 -0.38 -9.42 9.04
N MET A 289 -0.81 -10.06 7.98
CA MET A 289 -2.20 -10.39 7.71
C MET A 289 -2.38 -11.90 7.79
N LYS A 290 -3.32 -12.35 8.63
CA LYS A 290 -3.59 -13.78 8.84
C LYS A 290 -5.09 -14.10 8.73
N ARG A 291 -5.89 -13.09 8.41
CA ARG A 291 -7.33 -13.19 8.34
C ARG A 291 -7.79 -14.05 7.16
N THR A 292 -8.96 -14.64 7.28
CA THR A 292 -9.69 -15.22 6.15
C THR A 292 -10.05 -14.12 5.16
N ILE A 293 -9.88 -14.39 3.88
CA ILE A 293 -10.26 -13.48 2.80
C ILE A 293 -11.78 -13.53 2.64
N GLU A 294 -12.42 -12.36 2.68
CA GLU A 294 -13.87 -12.23 2.63
C GLU A 294 -14.29 -11.22 1.56
N ALA A 295 -15.54 -11.32 1.11
CA ALA A 295 -16.07 -10.38 0.11
C ALA A 295 -16.05 -8.94 0.64
N ASN A 296 -15.88 -7.99 -0.27
CA ASN A 296 -15.76 -6.55 -0.03
C ASN A 296 -14.49 -6.10 0.70
N GLN A 297 -13.51 -6.98 0.88
CA GLN A 297 -12.19 -6.58 1.29
C GLN A 297 -11.40 -6.07 0.07
N ILE A 298 -10.60 -5.01 0.27
CA ILE A 298 -9.64 -4.52 -0.72
C ILE A 298 -8.26 -4.61 -0.11
N LEU A 299 -7.35 -5.22 -0.85
CA LEU A 299 -5.98 -5.45 -0.40
C LEU A 299 -4.98 -5.24 -1.54
N THR A 300 -3.74 -4.99 -1.18
CA THR A 300 -2.61 -4.95 -2.12
C THR A 300 -2.10 -6.35 -2.40
N VAL A 301 -1.42 -6.53 -3.53
CA VAL A 301 -0.58 -7.69 -3.84
C VAL A 301 0.72 -7.15 -4.41
N GLU A 302 1.81 -7.26 -3.63
CA GLU A 302 3.05 -6.50 -3.83
C GLU A 302 4.34 -7.35 -3.73
N PRO A 303 4.47 -8.47 -4.44
CA PRO A 303 5.71 -9.21 -4.43
C PRO A 303 6.87 -8.37 -5.01
N GLY A 304 8.06 -8.53 -4.43
CA GLY A 304 9.28 -7.86 -4.87
C GLY A 304 10.53 -8.71 -4.72
N ILE A 305 11.59 -8.32 -5.42
CA ILE A 305 12.92 -8.90 -5.28
C ILE A 305 13.93 -7.74 -5.23
N TYR A 306 14.76 -7.72 -4.19
CA TYR A 306 15.68 -6.61 -3.93
C TYR A 306 17.11 -7.10 -3.72
N PHE A 307 18.05 -6.28 -4.18
CA PHE A 307 19.49 -6.50 -4.00
C PHE A 307 20.04 -5.46 -3.01
N ILE A 308 19.57 -5.54 -1.76
CA ILE A 308 19.91 -4.59 -0.69
C ILE A 308 21.33 -4.90 -0.20
N ASN A 309 22.24 -3.93 -0.30
CA ASN A 309 23.66 -4.12 0.01
C ASN A 309 23.93 -4.73 1.40
N SER A 310 23.20 -4.32 2.44
CA SER A 310 23.36 -4.86 3.79
C SER A 310 22.92 -6.33 3.87
N LEU A 311 21.82 -6.70 3.21
CA LEU A 311 21.33 -8.07 3.17
C LEU A 311 22.24 -8.95 2.31
N MET A 312 22.74 -8.46 1.18
CA MET A 312 23.70 -9.18 0.34
C MET A 312 25.02 -9.44 1.08
N LYS A 313 25.51 -8.44 1.83
CA LYS A 313 26.70 -8.64 2.69
C LYS A 313 26.46 -9.67 3.78
N SER A 314 25.30 -9.64 4.43
CA SER A 314 24.94 -10.66 5.45
C SER A 314 24.85 -12.05 4.82
N LEU A 315 24.22 -12.19 3.65
CA LEU A 315 24.12 -13.44 2.92
C LEU A 315 25.50 -13.98 2.51
N ALA A 316 26.41 -13.13 2.06
CA ALA A 316 27.79 -13.49 1.71
C ALA A 316 28.61 -14.01 2.90
N GLN A 317 28.26 -13.62 4.12
CA GLN A 317 28.87 -14.07 5.38
C GLN A 317 28.17 -15.27 6.00
N SER A 318 27.01 -15.67 5.48
CA SER A 318 26.23 -16.79 6.00
C SER A 318 26.75 -18.14 5.50
N GLU A 319 26.29 -19.23 6.12
CA GLU A 319 26.53 -20.61 5.66
C GLU A 319 25.95 -20.89 4.26
N HIS A 320 25.00 -20.06 3.81
CA HIS A 320 24.31 -20.19 2.53
C HIS A 320 25.09 -19.59 1.34
N ARG A 321 26.25 -18.95 1.56
CA ARG A 321 27.00 -18.24 0.53
C ARG A 321 27.32 -19.07 -0.73
N ASN A 322 27.52 -20.38 -0.58
CA ASN A 322 27.96 -21.25 -1.67
C ASN A 322 26.84 -21.66 -2.64
N ILE A 323 25.58 -21.44 -2.26
CA ILE A 323 24.41 -21.75 -3.08
C ILE A 323 23.89 -20.50 -3.82
N ILE A 324 24.55 -19.38 -3.67
CA ILE A 324 24.17 -18.11 -4.26
C ILE A 324 24.95 -17.87 -5.56
N GLY A 325 24.22 -17.47 -6.59
CA GLY A 325 24.79 -17.06 -7.89
C GLY A 325 25.32 -15.63 -7.86
N TRP A 326 26.47 -15.43 -7.23
CA TRP A 326 27.05 -14.08 -7.02
C TRP A 326 27.25 -13.32 -8.32
N ASP A 327 27.68 -13.98 -9.40
CA ASP A 327 27.82 -13.34 -10.72
C ASP A 327 26.49 -12.73 -11.24
N ARG A 328 25.34 -13.37 -10.87
CA ARG A 328 24.01 -12.86 -11.19
C ARG A 328 23.64 -11.69 -10.31
N ILE A 329 23.95 -11.76 -9.02
CA ILE A 329 23.75 -10.67 -8.09
C ILE A 329 24.55 -9.45 -8.50
N ASP A 330 25.84 -9.61 -8.85
CA ASP A 330 26.71 -8.52 -9.29
C ASP A 330 26.16 -7.82 -10.55
N GLN A 331 25.57 -8.58 -11.49
CA GLN A 331 24.90 -8.02 -12.66
C GLN A 331 23.64 -7.23 -12.30
N LEU A 332 22.92 -7.59 -11.23
CA LEU A 332 21.63 -7.04 -10.84
C LEU A 332 21.74 -5.93 -9.78
N LEU A 333 22.83 -5.88 -9.01
CA LEU A 333 23.08 -4.85 -8.00
C LEU A 333 22.88 -3.41 -8.52
N PRO A 334 23.32 -3.04 -9.75
CA PRO A 334 23.12 -1.69 -10.27
C PRO A 334 21.65 -1.30 -10.45
N TYR A 335 20.73 -2.27 -10.52
CA TYR A 335 19.30 -2.06 -10.71
C TYR A 335 18.55 -1.88 -9.40
N GLY A 336 19.12 -2.25 -8.26
CA GLY A 336 18.58 -2.07 -6.91
C GLY A 336 17.52 -3.10 -6.53
N GLY A 337 16.39 -3.12 -7.21
CA GLY A 337 15.29 -4.04 -6.92
C GLY A 337 14.10 -3.85 -7.84
N MET A 338 13.09 -4.69 -7.64
CA MET A 338 11.84 -4.66 -8.39
C MET A 338 10.66 -4.98 -7.49
N ARG A 339 9.53 -4.32 -7.70
CA ARG A 339 8.21 -4.61 -7.10
C ARG A 339 7.12 -4.33 -8.11
N ILE A 340 6.10 -5.17 -8.09
CA ILE A 340 4.84 -4.96 -8.83
C ILE A 340 3.72 -5.05 -7.81
N GLU A 341 2.86 -4.05 -7.78
CA GLU A 341 1.79 -3.95 -6.81
C GLU A 341 0.49 -3.48 -7.42
N ASP A 342 -0.58 -4.21 -7.10
CA ASP A 342 -1.94 -3.91 -7.52
C ASP A 342 -2.90 -3.91 -6.34
N ASN A 343 -3.99 -3.14 -6.46
CA ASN A 343 -5.11 -3.11 -5.53
C ASN A 343 -6.23 -4.03 -6.03
N ILE A 344 -6.64 -4.96 -5.20
CA ILE A 344 -7.57 -6.03 -5.56
C ILE A 344 -8.78 -6.02 -4.62
N LEU A 345 -9.97 -5.85 -5.20
CA LEU A 345 -11.24 -6.07 -4.53
C LEU A 345 -11.60 -7.55 -4.58
N ILE A 346 -11.96 -8.10 -3.44
CA ILE A 346 -12.50 -9.46 -3.34
C ILE A 346 -14.02 -9.42 -3.49
N THR A 347 -14.53 -10.16 -4.48
CA THR A 347 -15.97 -10.34 -4.69
C THR A 347 -16.38 -11.81 -4.59
N PRO A 348 -17.66 -12.12 -4.39
CA PRO A 348 -18.14 -13.51 -4.42
C PRO A 348 -17.82 -14.24 -5.75
N ASP A 349 -17.77 -13.49 -6.85
CA ASP A 349 -17.51 -14.02 -8.19
C ASP A 349 -16.02 -14.13 -8.52
N GLY A 350 -15.15 -13.65 -7.62
CA GLY A 350 -13.69 -13.66 -7.77
C GLY A 350 -13.04 -12.29 -7.57
N PRO A 351 -11.71 -12.20 -7.66
CA PRO A 351 -10.98 -10.96 -7.45
C PRO A 351 -11.15 -9.99 -8.63
N VAL A 352 -11.29 -8.70 -8.34
CA VAL A 352 -11.32 -7.61 -9.31
C VAL A 352 -10.11 -6.71 -9.10
N ASN A 353 -9.21 -6.66 -10.07
CA ASN A 353 -7.99 -5.88 -10.01
C ASN A 353 -8.26 -4.44 -10.49
N PHE A 354 -8.41 -3.50 -9.55
CA PHE A 354 -8.69 -2.10 -9.85
C PHE A 354 -7.52 -1.42 -10.54
N THR A 355 -6.30 -1.76 -10.17
CA THR A 355 -5.10 -1.17 -10.77
C THR A 355 -4.98 -1.55 -12.24
N ARG A 356 -5.11 -2.85 -12.58
CA ARG A 356 -5.02 -3.28 -14.00
C ARG A 356 -6.14 -2.69 -14.83
N GLN A 357 -7.38 -2.70 -14.32
CA GLN A 357 -8.49 -2.04 -15.01
C GLN A 357 -8.20 -0.58 -15.31
N ALA A 358 -7.59 0.14 -14.36
CA ALA A 358 -7.25 1.55 -14.55
C ALA A 358 -6.17 1.78 -15.62
N PHE A 359 -5.16 0.90 -15.70
CA PHE A 359 -4.16 0.96 -16.79
C PHE A 359 -4.78 0.60 -18.14
N ASP A 360 -5.58 -0.46 -18.22
CA ASP A 360 -6.23 -0.91 -19.45
C ASP A 360 -7.18 0.17 -20.03
N GLU A 361 -7.88 0.94 -19.16
CA GLU A 361 -8.75 2.05 -19.56
C GLU A 361 -7.98 3.23 -20.21
N ILE A 362 -6.68 3.34 -20.02
CA ILE A 362 -5.86 4.43 -20.60
C ILE A 362 -5.28 4.00 -21.95
N ASP A 363 -4.98 2.71 -22.12
CA ASP A 363 -4.37 2.17 -23.35
C ASP A 363 -5.43 1.96 -24.46
N THR A 364 -6.74 2.16 -24.14
CA THR A 364 -7.85 2.14 -25.10
C THR A 364 -8.22 3.54 -25.58
#